data_d52a48860ba7f0e2f0fe374d8279b7ad
#
_entry.id   d52a48860ba7f0e2f0fe374d8279b7ad
#
_cell.length_a   1.000
_cell.length_b   1.000
_cell.length_c   1.000
_cell.angle_alpha   90.00
_cell.angle_beta   90.00
_cell.angle_gamma   90.00
#
_symmetry.space_group_name_H-M   'P 1'
#
loop_
_entity.id
_entity.type
_entity.pdbx_description
1 polymer ?
#
loop_
_entity_poly.entity_id
_entity_poly.type
_entity_poly.pdbx_seq_one_letter_code
_entity_poly.pdbx_strand_id
1 'polypeptide(L)'
;VAQSTDLRLNMRDAGAGYKVAKNRLAKIALNDTQYESLSDLLTGPTALATSGDPVAAAKVAVEFAKTNDKLEIVGGAMGSTVLDVEGVMALASLPSLDELRAKLIGLVQAPATKVVQVISAPAGQLARVFGAYAAKEAA
;
A
#
# COMPACT_ATOMS: atom_id res chain seq x y z
N VAL A 1 -2.05 7.99 -26.20
CA VAL A 1 -3.24 8.69 -25.66
C VAL A 1 -4.11 7.70 -24.88
N ALA A 2 -4.54 6.56 -25.45
CA ALA A 2 -5.39 5.58 -24.77
C ALA A 2 -4.78 5.11 -23.44
N GLN A 3 -3.54 4.64 -23.43
CA GLN A 3 -2.84 4.17 -22.23
C GLN A 3 -2.77 5.22 -21.10
N SER A 4 -2.58 6.51 -21.46
CA SER A 4 -2.59 7.59 -20.45
C SER A 4 -3.99 7.85 -19.90
N THR A 5 -5.02 7.57 -20.67
CA THR A 5 -6.40 7.67 -20.22
C THR A 5 -6.74 6.52 -19.26
N ASP A 6 -6.31 5.30 -19.61
CA ASP A 6 -6.51 4.12 -18.75
C ASP A 6 -5.79 4.29 -17.41
N LEU A 7 -4.53 4.76 -17.43
CA LEU A 7 -3.80 5.06 -16.18
C LEU A 7 -4.53 6.11 -15.33
N ARG A 8 -5.08 7.15 -15.97
CA ARG A 8 -5.82 8.20 -15.25
C ARG A 8 -7.10 7.66 -14.61
N LEU A 9 -7.80 6.76 -15.28
CA LEU A 9 -8.99 6.11 -14.75
C LEU A 9 -8.62 5.23 -13.55
N ASN A 10 -7.63 4.35 -13.71
CA ASN A 10 -7.16 3.47 -12.63
C ASN A 10 -6.69 4.26 -11.41
N MET A 11 -5.95 5.36 -11.60
CA MET A 11 -5.54 6.24 -10.51
C MET A 11 -6.73 6.88 -9.81
N ARG A 12 -7.72 7.36 -10.57
CA ARG A 12 -8.92 7.97 -10.00
C ARG A 12 -9.76 6.98 -9.22
N ASP A 13 -9.90 5.75 -9.69
CA ASP A 13 -10.63 4.69 -9.02
C ASP A 13 -9.94 4.28 -7.70
N ALA A 14 -8.62 4.38 -7.63
CA ALA A 14 -7.84 4.19 -6.41
C ALA A 14 -7.78 5.45 -5.50
N GLY A 15 -8.52 6.51 -5.81
CA GLY A 15 -8.51 7.76 -5.04
C GLY A 15 -7.23 8.59 -5.21
N ALA A 16 -6.46 8.34 -6.26
CA ALA A 16 -5.25 9.06 -6.59
C ALA A 16 -5.47 10.04 -7.75
N GLY A 17 -4.84 11.20 -7.67
CA GLY A 17 -4.81 12.18 -8.75
C GLY A 17 -3.65 11.88 -9.72
N TYR A 18 -3.90 11.99 -11.03
CA TYR A 18 -2.86 11.90 -12.04
C TYR A 18 -2.87 13.16 -12.91
N LYS A 19 -1.74 13.85 -12.96
CA LYS A 19 -1.60 15.12 -13.69
C LYS A 19 -0.29 15.17 -14.45
N VAL A 20 -0.39 15.46 -15.75
CA VAL A 20 0.77 15.82 -16.57
C VAL A 20 0.95 17.33 -16.51
N ALA A 21 2.08 17.79 -16.03
CA ALA A 21 2.41 19.20 -15.90
C ALA A 21 3.72 19.51 -16.62
N LYS A 22 3.92 20.77 -17.00
CA LYS A 22 5.22 21.22 -17.52
C LYS A 22 6.23 21.24 -16.35
N ASN A 23 7.37 20.59 -16.50
CA ASN A 23 8.39 20.45 -15.45
C ASN A 23 8.81 21.79 -14.83
N ARG A 24 8.94 22.85 -15.65
CA ARG A 24 9.27 24.19 -15.17
C ARG A 24 8.22 24.74 -14.20
N LEU A 25 6.94 24.53 -14.49
CA LEU A 25 5.85 24.97 -13.61
C LEU A 25 5.76 24.10 -12.35
N ALA A 26 6.00 22.81 -12.49
CA ALA A 26 6.06 21.89 -11.36
C ALA A 26 7.21 22.27 -10.41
N LYS A 27 8.40 22.55 -10.93
CA LYS A 27 9.55 23.00 -10.13
C LYS A 27 9.26 24.29 -9.35
N ILE A 28 8.64 25.28 -10.01
CA ILE A 28 8.25 26.54 -9.33
C ILE A 28 7.22 26.26 -8.22
N ALA A 29 6.28 25.36 -8.45
CA ALA A 29 5.27 25.03 -7.45
C ALA A 29 5.82 24.20 -6.27
N LEU A 30 6.94 23.49 -6.46
CA LEU A 30 7.60 22.71 -5.42
C LEU A 30 8.59 23.56 -4.57
N ASN A 31 9.02 24.69 -5.10
CA ASN A 31 9.87 25.61 -4.32
C ASN A 31 9.13 26.03 -3.03
N ASP A 32 9.88 26.17 -1.97
CA ASP A 32 9.39 26.53 -0.63
C ASP A 32 8.41 25.52 -0.03
N THR A 33 8.34 24.29 -0.59
CA THR A 33 7.55 23.19 -0.02
C THR A 33 8.46 22.08 0.49
N GLN A 34 7.90 21.20 1.34
CA GLN A 34 8.60 19.99 1.81
C GLN A 34 8.98 19.00 0.69
N TYR A 35 8.53 19.24 -0.53
CA TYR A 35 8.76 18.41 -1.71
C TYR A 35 9.78 18.98 -2.68
N GLU A 36 10.56 19.99 -2.28
CA GLU A 36 11.58 20.64 -3.12
C GLU A 36 12.59 19.64 -3.71
N SER A 37 12.95 18.63 -2.94
CA SER A 37 13.86 17.56 -3.36
C SER A 37 13.38 16.74 -4.56
N LEU A 38 12.09 16.78 -4.90
CA LEU A 38 11.56 16.17 -6.12
C LEU A 38 11.95 16.93 -7.39
N SER A 39 12.40 18.16 -7.27
CA SER A 39 12.78 19.00 -8.43
C SER A 39 13.84 18.36 -9.30
N ASP A 40 14.77 17.60 -8.71
CA ASP A 40 15.85 16.91 -9.42
C ASP A 40 15.34 15.73 -10.26
N LEU A 41 14.24 15.11 -9.85
CA LEU A 41 13.62 14.01 -10.55
C LEU A 41 12.76 14.46 -11.74
N LEU A 42 12.44 15.76 -11.84
CA LEU A 42 11.60 16.30 -12.91
C LEU A 42 12.44 16.57 -14.17
N THR A 43 12.86 15.50 -14.84
CA THR A 43 13.58 15.52 -16.12
C THR A 43 12.81 14.77 -17.19
N GLY A 44 12.77 15.31 -18.43
CA GLY A 44 12.03 14.69 -19.54
C GLY A 44 10.50 14.78 -19.41
N PRO A 45 9.76 13.94 -20.12
CA PRO A 45 8.30 13.91 -20.09
C PRO A 45 7.80 13.23 -18.82
N THR A 46 7.46 14.02 -17.79
CA THR A 46 7.04 13.53 -16.48
C THR A 46 5.56 13.77 -16.21
N ALA A 47 4.99 12.87 -15.41
CA ALA A 47 3.66 12.99 -14.85
C ALA A 47 3.72 12.86 -13.33
N LEU A 48 2.84 13.55 -12.64
CA LEU A 48 2.73 13.54 -11.20
C LEU A 48 1.50 12.72 -10.79
N ALA A 49 1.71 11.73 -9.95
CA ALA A 49 0.67 11.01 -9.24
C ALA A 49 0.63 11.49 -7.79
N THR A 50 -0.54 11.90 -7.32
CA THR A 50 -0.75 12.41 -5.95
C THR A 50 -1.87 11.65 -5.28
N SER A 51 -1.70 11.26 -4.02
CA SER A 51 -2.75 10.59 -3.26
C SER A 51 -2.67 10.97 -1.78
N GLY A 52 -3.81 10.93 -1.10
CA GLY A 52 -3.85 10.99 0.36
C GLY A 52 -3.42 9.67 1.01
N ASP A 53 -3.54 8.55 0.29
CA ASP A 53 -3.02 7.24 0.68
C ASP A 53 -1.67 7.00 -0.02
N PRO A 54 -0.56 6.92 0.72
CA PRO A 54 0.77 6.74 0.14
C PRO A 54 0.92 5.42 -0.61
N VAL A 55 0.14 4.39 -0.25
CA VAL A 55 0.23 3.07 -0.87
C VAL A 55 -0.57 2.98 -2.17
N ALA A 56 -1.74 3.62 -2.23
CA ALA A 56 -2.67 3.50 -3.36
C ALA A 56 -2.04 3.97 -4.68
N ALA A 57 -1.44 5.17 -4.69
CA ALA A 57 -0.79 5.71 -5.89
C ALA A 57 0.38 4.85 -6.35
N ALA A 58 1.22 4.37 -5.41
CA ALA A 58 2.38 3.53 -5.71
C ALA A 58 1.95 2.18 -6.31
N LYS A 59 0.93 1.53 -5.76
CA LYS A 59 0.39 0.26 -6.29
C LYS A 59 -0.04 0.38 -7.73
N VAL A 60 -0.92 1.35 -8.02
CA VAL A 60 -1.44 1.54 -9.38
C VAL A 60 -0.32 1.88 -10.36
N ALA A 61 0.64 2.73 -9.95
CA ALA A 61 1.78 3.08 -10.79
C ALA A 61 2.66 1.86 -11.12
N VAL A 62 3.01 1.06 -10.11
CA VAL A 62 3.85 -0.15 -10.29
C VAL A 62 3.12 -1.23 -11.08
N GLU A 63 1.83 -1.44 -10.82
CA GLU A 63 1.02 -2.42 -11.55
C GLU A 63 0.89 -2.05 -13.03
N PHE A 64 0.65 -0.77 -13.31
CA PHE A 64 0.59 -0.27 -14.67
C PHE A 64 1.96 -0.32 -15.37
N ALA A 65 3.06 -0.03 -14.67
CA ALA A 65 4.41 -0.13 -15.21
C ALA A 65 4.79 -1.58 -15.60
N LYS A 66 4.30 -2.58 -14.85
CA LYS A 66 4.49 -4.00 -15.20
C LYS A 66 3.76 -4.40 -16.50
N THR A 67 2.64 -3.75 -16.79
CA THR A 67 1.83 -4.04 -17.97
C THR A 67 2.26 -3.21 -19.19
N ASN A 68 2.90 -2.06 -18.96
CA ASN A 68 3.27 -1.10 -20.01
C ASN A 68 4.73 -0.65 -19.86
N ASP A 69 5.59 -1.14 -20.73
CA ASP A 69 7.03 -0.80 -20.78
C ASP A 69 7.32 0.69 -21.06
N LYS A 70 6.31 1.47 -21.42
CA LYS A 70 6.43 2.90 -21.70
C LYS A 70 6.35 3.80 -20.47
N LEU A 71 5.93 3.24 -19.32
CA LEU A 71 5.89 3.96 -18.05
C LEU A 71 7.09 3.55 -17.21
N GLU A 72 7.99 4.48 -17.00
CA GLU A 72 9.13 4.32 -16.13
C GLU A 72 8.88 5.10 -14.83
N ILE A 73 9.09 4.44 -13.69
CA ILE A 73 8.96 5.07 -12.38
C ILE A 73 10.32 5.70 -12.04
N VAL A 74 10.35 7.00 -11.92
CA VAL A 74 11.58 7.75 -11.61
C VAL A 74 11.82 7.82 -10.11
N GLY A 75 10.76 7.95 -9.32
CA GLY A 75 10.83 8.06 -7.87
C GLY A 75 9.57 8.70 -7.29
N GLY A 76 9.62 9.06 -6.03
CA GLY A 76 8.50 9.70 -5.34
C GLY A 76 8.92 10.41 -4.07
N ALA A 77 7.95 10.96 -3.35
CA ALA A 77 8.16 11.48 -2.01
C ALA A 77 6.97 11.17 -1.11
N MET A 78 7.26 10.89 0.13
CA MET A 78 6.28 10.71 1.19
C MET A 78 6.61 11.65 2.35
N GLY A 79 5.85 12.75 2.46
CA GLY A 79 6.18 13.83 3.37
C GLY A 79 7.54 14.44 3.01
N SER A 80 8.47 14.47 3.94
CA SER A 80 9.83 15.00 3.76
C SER A 80 10.83 13.97 3.21
N THR A 81 10.43 12.71 3.03
CA THR A 81 11.33 11.62 2.61
C THR A 81 11.20 11.39 1.11
N VAL A 82 12.31 11.52 0.40
CA VAL A 82 12.40 11.16 -1.02
C VAL A 82 12.58 9.64 -1.14
N LEU A 83 11.87 9.05 -2.08
CA LEU A 83 11.88 7.62 -2.34
C LEU A 83 12.46 7.38 -3.74
N ASP A 84 13.45 6.53 -3.79
CA ASP A 84 13.97 5.98 -5.02
C ASP A 84 13.00 4.97 -5.64
N VAL A 85 13.31 4.48 -6.82
CA VAL A 85 12.50 3.46 -7.52
C VAL A 85 12.26 2.24 -6.65
N GLU A 86 13.28 1.76 -5.93
CA GLU A 86 13.17 0.63 -5.00
C GLU A 86 12.23 0.95 -3.84
N GLY A 87 12.29 2.16 -3.30
CA GLY A 87 11.39 2.64 -2.24
C GLY A 87 9.94 2.69 -2.70
N VAL A 88 9.67 3.12 -3.93
CA VAL A 88 8.32 3.12 -4.51
C VAL A 88 7.83 1.68 -4.74
N MET A 89 8.69 0.77 -5.19
CA MET A 89 8.35 -0.66 -5.34
C MET A 89 8.06 -1.31 -3.98
N ALA A 90 8.86 -0.99 -2.95
CA ALA A 90 8.61 -1.45 -1.60
C ALA A 90 7.27 -0.96 -1.06
N LEU A 91 6.93 0.33 -1.26
CA LEU A 91 5.61 0.87 -0.92
C LEU A 91 4.47 0.14 -1.63
N ALA A 92 4.62 -0.14 -2.92
CA ALA A 92 3.61 -0.85 -3.70
C ALA A 92 3.40 -2.29 -3.21
N SER A 93 4.40 -2.91 -2.59
CA SER A 93 4.29 -4.26 -2.01
C SER A 93 3.55 -4.28 -0.66
N LEU A 94 3.38 -3.13 -0.01
CA LEU A 94 2.69 -3.04 1.26
C LEU A 94 1.18 -3.32 1.12
N PRO A 95 0.54 -3.87 2.15
CA PRO A 95 -0.93 -3.94 2.22
C PRO A 95 -1.56 -2.55 2.18
N SER A 96 -2.87 -2.49 1.94
CA SER A 96 -3.62 -1.23 1.98
C SER A 96 -3.51 -0.56 3.36
N LEU A 97 -3.73 0.75 3.41
CA LEU A 97 -3.65 1.53 4.64
C LEU A 97 -4.58 0.97 5.73
N ASP A 98 -5.77 0.52 5.36
CA ASP A 98 -6.72 -0.06 6.31
C ASP A 98 -6.29 -1.44 6.80
N GLU A 99 -5.66 -2.26 5.94
CA GLU A 99 -5.06 -3.52 6.36
C GLU A 99 -3.87 -3.31 7.30
N LEU A 100 -3.05 -2.28 7.08
CA LEU A 100 -1.96 -1.91 7.98
C LEU A 100 -2.51 -1.46 9.35
N ARG A 101 -3.56 -0.65 9.37
CA ARG A 101 -4.26 -0.26 10.60
C ARG A 101 -4.84 -1.47 11.33
N ALA A 102 -5.48 -2.38 10.60
CA ALA A 102 -6.02 -3.62 11.17
C ALA A 102 -4.92 -4.50 11.79
N LYS A 103 -3.76 -4.63 11.11
CA LYS A 103 -2.59 -5.34 11.66
C LYS A 103 -2.07 -4.69 12.95
N LEU A 104 -1.99 -3.37 13.01
CA LEU A 104 -1.58 -2.67 14.23
C LEU A 104 -2.53 -2.93 15.40
N ILE A 105 -3.84 -2.84 15.14
CA ILE A 105 -4.87 -3.14 16.16
C ILE A 105 -4.75 -4.60 16.61
N GLY A 106 -4.60 -5.54 15.68
CA GLY A 106 -4.42 -6.96 15.97
C GLY A 106 -3.16 -7.23 16.81
N LEU A 107 -2.05 -6.51 16.53
CA LEU A 107 -0.82 -6.64 17.31
C LEU A 107 -1.00 -6.18 18.77
N VAL A 108 -1.72 -5.08 18.98
CA VAL A 108 -2.02 -4.58 20.33
C VAL A 108 -2.93 -5.55 21.09
N GLN A 109 -3.88 -6.19 20.40
CA GLN A 109 -4.81 -7.16 21.03
C GLN A 109 -4.20 -8.57 21.20
N ALA A 110 -3.13 -8.90 20.48
CA ALA A 110 -2.53 -10.23 20.47
C ALA A 110 -2.16 -10.76 21.87
N PRO A 111 -1.56 -10.00 22.80
CA PRO A 111 -1.25 -10.48 24.14
C PRO A 111 -2.51 -10.90 24.92
N ALA A 112 -3.55 -10.06 24.90
CA ALA A 112 -4.80 -10.36 25.60
C ALA A 112 -5.49 -11.60 25.00
N THR A 113 -5.53 -11.72 23.69
CA THR A 113 -6.08 -12.88 22.98
C THR A 113 -5.33 -14.16 23.35
N LYS A 114 -3.99 -14.13 23.40
CA LYS A 114 -3.17 -15.29 23.79
C LYS A 114 -3.45 -15.74 25.23
N VAL A 115 -3.60 -14.80 26.16
CA VAL A 115 -3.94 -15.13 27.56
C VAL A 115 -5.30 -15.85 27.63
N VAL A 116 -6.31 -15.31 26.97
CA VAL A 116 -7.64 -15.93 26.92
C VAL A 116 -7.59 -17.32 26.28
N GLN A 117 -6.86 -17.48 25.20
CA GLN A 117 -6.68 -18.77 24.52
C GLN A 117 -6.03 -19.81 25.43
N VAL A 118 -4.98 -19.45 26.18
CA VAL A 118 -4.31 -20.36 27.10
C VAL A 118 -5.25 -20.79 28.24
N ILE A 119 -6.02 -19.86 28.77
CA ILE A 119 -6.98 -20.17 29.84
C ILE A 119 -8.13 -21.06 29.34
N SER A 120 -8.58 -20.84 28.12
CA SER A 120 -9.70 -21.59 27.52
C SER A 120 -9.27 -22.93 26.89
N ALA A 121 -7.99 -23.11 26.61
CA ALA A 121 -7.47 -24.29 25.92
C ALA A 121 -7.79 -25.62 26.62
N PRO A 122 -7.66 -25.77 27.98
CA PRO A 122 -7.93 -27.03 28.65
C PRO A 122 -9.39 -27.46 28.50
N ALA A 123 -10.35 -26.55 28.63
CA ALA A 123 -11.76 -26.85 28.48
C ALA A 123 -12.10 -27.29 27.04
N GLY A 124 -11.57 -26.58 26.05
CA GLY A 124 -11.75 -26.93 24.64
C GLY A 124 -11.08 -28.25 24.23
N GLN A 125 -9.95 -28.58 24.81
CA GLN A 125 -9.26 -29.86 24.60
C GLN A 125 -10.06 -31.03 25.19
N LEU A 126 -10.55 -30.89 26.42
CA LEU A 126 -11.42 -31.88 27.05
C LEU A 126 -12.70 -32.14 26.24
N ALA A 127 -13.39 -31.09 25.80
CA ALA A 127 -14.55 -31.22 24.96
C ALA A 127 -14.29 -32.00 23.66
N ARG A 128 -13.14 -31.74 23.01
CA ARG A 128 -12.73 -32.49 21.81
C ARG A 128 -12.43 -33.95 22.08
N VAL A 129 -11.78 -34.27 23.19
CA VAL A 129 -11.50 -35.66 23.60
C VAL A 129 -12.81 -36.42 23.85
N PHE A 130 -13.76 -35.83 24.59
CA PHE A 130 -15.07 -36.45 24.81
C PHE A 130 -15.86 -36.60 23.53
N GLY A 131 -15.83 -35.61 22.63
CA GLY A 131 -16.47 -35.70 21.32
C GLY A 131 -15.87 -36.81 20.45
N ALA A 132 -14.55 -36.96 20.44
CA ALA A 132 -13.88 -38.03 19.72
C ALA A 132 -14.16 -39.43 20.31
N TYR A 133 -14.26 -39.51 21.63
CA TYR A 133 -14.63 -40.76 22.29
C TYR A 133 -16.05 -41.19 21.98
N ALA A 134 -17.01 -40.28 22.08
CA ALA A 134 -18.42 -40.55 21.73
C ALA A 134 -18.58 -40.95 20.24
N ALA A 135 -17.85 -40.31 19.34
CA ALA A 135 -17.90 -40.68 17.92
C ALA A 135 -17.29 -42.07 17.65
N LYS A 136 -16.35 -42.53 18.46
CA LYS A 136 -15.77 -43.87 18.34
C LYS A 136 -16.69 -44.96 18.88
N GLU A 137 -17.52 -44.67 19.90
CA GLU A 137 -18.52 -45.63 20.40
C GLU A 137 -19.74 -45.73 19.51
N ALA A 138 -20.01 -44.70 18.67
CA ALA A 138 -21.14 -44.69 17.74
C ALA A 138 -20.84 -45.35 16.38
N ALA A 139 -19.59 -45.72 16.10
CA ALA A 139 -19.13 -46.38 14.89
C ALA A 139 -18.86 -47.84 15.11
#